data_4b3b8f8d33b78a37b965b0f82e932728
#
_entry.id   4b3b8f8d33b78a37b965b0f82e932728
#
_cell.length_a   1.000
_cell.length_b   1.000
_cell.length_c   1.000
_cell.angle_alpha   90.00
_cell.angle_beta   90.00
_cell.angle_gamma   90.00
#
_symmetry.space_group_name_H-M   'P 1'
#
loop_
_entity.id
_entity.type
_entity.pdbx_description
1 polymer ?
#
loop_
_entity_poly.entity_id
_entity_poly.type
_entity_poly.pdbx_seq_one_letter_code
_entity_poly.pdbx_strand_id
1 'polypeptide(L)'
;MKPFSWRAFISLGLFVSFLMLIVSGIVLYLAPPGRVANWTDWQLLGLSKQAWQNQHTIFSFTFALLSIFHLFSINWKAFWSYIAAKTHAGLGKPFEIFSILLLAMFFGIGTFMQIQPFSAVIDFGKSLSESWEEPQSQPPIPHTERMTLKEISDQFASGESPESLRGKLEKEGIRVTSLDQTLKNIGSENNTSAQKVYELLDIAPPSQNPGRGNGQGRNRP
;
A
#
# COMPACT_ATOMS: atom_id res chain seq x y z
N MET A 1 33.96 29.65 -6.10
CA MET A 1 32.93 28.60 -6.00
C MET A 1 32.64 28.05 -7.39
N LYS A 2 32.53 26.70 -7.56
CA LYS A 2 32.11 26.13 -8.85
C LYS A 2 30.66 26.49 -9.12
N PRO A 3 30.22 26.83 -10.34
CA PRO A 3 28.85 27.15 -10.67
C PRO A 3 27.95 25.89 -10.44
N PHE A 4 26.70 26.12 -10.06
CA PHE A 4 25.70 25.05 -9.86
C PHE A 4 25.47 24.28 -11.16
N SER A 5 25.54 22.95 -11.09
CA SER A 5 25.40 22.08 -12.25
C SER A 5 24.00 21.40 -12.26
N TRP A 6 23.12 21.91 -13.10
CA TRP A 6 21.76 21.32 -13.29
C TRP A 6 21.80 19.86 -13.76
N ARG A 7 22.80 19.51 -14.60
CA ARG A 7 22.98 18.12 -15.05
C ARG A 7 23.28 17.20 -13.89
N ALA A 8 24.20 17.57 -13.00
CA ALA A 8 24.56 16.81 -11.83
C ALA A 8 23.35 16.70 -10.86
N PHE A 9 22.66 17.82 -10.64
CA PHE A 9 21.47 17.86 -9.78
C PHE A 9 20.37 16.90 -10.25
N ILE A 10 20.01 16.96 -11.55
CA ILE A 10 18.98 16.08 -12.12
C ILE A 10 19.42 14.61 -12.06
N SER A 11 20.68 14.31 -12.42
CA SER A 11 21.18 12.94 -12.41
C SER A 11 21.25 12.34 -11.01
N LEU A 12 21.69 13.10 -10.02
CA LEU A 12 21.71 12.66 -8.61
C LEU A 12 20.27 12.52 -8.05
N GLY A 13 19.40 13.46 -8.40
CA GLY A 13 17.98 13.38 -8.02
C GLY A 13 17.30 12.13 -8.58
N LEU A 14 17.56 11.77 -9.84
CA LEU A 14 17.11 10.52 -10.45
C LEU A 14 17.64 9.30 -9.70
N PHE A 15 18.93 9.29 -9.39
CA PHE A 15 19.54 8.17 -8.65
C PHE A 15 18.92 7.99 -7.27
N VAL A 16 18.77 9.07 -6.51
CA VAL A 16 18.17 9.02 -5.16
C VAL A 16 16.71 8.58 -5.24
N SER A 17 15.91 9.15 -6.17
CA SER A 17 14.53 8.78 -6.35
C SER A 17 14.37 7.31 -6.75
N PHE A 18 15.22 6.83 -7.67
CA PHE A 18 15.25 5.41 -8.07
C PHE A 18 15.57 4.48 -6.90
N LEU A 19 16.57 4.82 -6.09
CA LEU A 19 16.93 4.04 -4.90
C LEU A 19 15.75 3.97 -3.92
N MET A 20 15.08 5.10 -3.66
CA MET A 20 13.89 5.12 -2.80
C MET A 20 12.74 4.30 -3.36
N LEU A 21 12.54 4.30 -4.68
CA LEU A 21 11.52 3.47 -5.34
C LEU A 21 11.80 1.98 -5.15
N ILE A 22 13.06 1.56 -5.30
CA ILE A 22 13.44 0.15 -5.06
C ILE A 22 13.17 -0.24 -3.61
N VAL A 23 13.69 0.54 -2.66
CA VAL A 23 13.54 0.23 -1.23
C VAL A 23 12.06 0.19 -0.84
N SER A 24 11.29 1.24 -1.15
CA SER A 24 9.87 1.30 -0.81
C SER A 24 9.05 0.24 -1.55
N GLY A 25 9.39 -0.07 -2.80
CA GLY A 25 8.75 -1.12 -3.58
C GLY A 25 8.94 -2.50 -2.95
N ILE A 26 10.17 -2.84 -2.53
CA ILE A 26 10.47 -4.10 -1.83
C ILE A 26 9.71 -4.16 -0.49
N VAL A 27 9.73 -3.08 0.29
CA VAL A 27 9.01 -3.03 1.57
C VAL A 27 7.52 -3.27 1.37
N LEU A 28 6.90 -2.60 0.39
CA LEU A 28 5.46 -2.74 0.10
C LEU A 28 5.10 -4.12 -0.45
N TYR A 29 6.01 -4.74 -1.20
CA TYR A 29 5.84 -6.10 -1.72
C TYR A 29 5.84 -7.15 -0.61
N LEU A 30 6.62 -6.93 0.47
CA LEU A 30 6.72 -7.82 1.62
C LEU A 30 5.70 -7.50 2.73
N ALA A 31 5.08 -6.32 2.71
CA ALA A 31 4.23 -5.83 3.78
C ALA A 31 2.91 -6.61 3.88
N PRO A 32 2.35 -6.77 5.10
CA PRO A 32 1.05 -7.39 5.30
C PRO A 32 -0.07 -6.65 4.55
N PRO A 33 -1.24 -7.29 4.31
CA PRO A 33 -2.41 -6.60 3.78
C PRO A 33 -2.76 -5.36 4.61
N GLY A 34 -3.36 -4.35 3.98
CA GLY A 34 -3.66 -3.08 4.65
C GLY A 34 -4.52 -3.21 5.91
N ARG A 35 -5.47 -4.16 5.93
CA ARG A 35 -6.30 -4.46 7.10
C ARG A 35 -5.46 -4.96 8.29
N VAL A 36 -4.55 -5.90 8.04
CA VAL A 36 -3.64 -6.42 9.07
C VAL A 36 -2.67 -5.34 9.53
N ALA A 37 -2.03 -4.63 8.58
CA ALA A 37 -1.08 -3.57 8.90
C ALA A 37 -1.67 -2.46 9.78
N ASN A 38 -2.92 -2.05 9.53
CA ASN A 38 -3.59 -1.03 10.35
C ASN A 38 -4.08 -1.58 11.69
N TRP A 39 -4.48 -2.84 11.74
CA TRP A 39 -4.96 -3.49 12.95
C TRP A 39 -3.84 -3.75 13.95
N THR A 40 -2.70 -4.27 13.48
CA THR A 40 -1.53 -4.62 14.29
C THR A 40 -0.55 -3.47 14.52
N ASP A 41 -0.81 -2.29 13.94
CA ASP A 41 0.13 -1.16 13.88
C ASP A 41 1.50 -1.55 13.30
N TRP A 42 1.46 -2.31 12.19
CA TRP A 42 2.69 -2.79 11.54
C TRP A 42 3.61 -1.64 11.12
N GLN A 43 4.87 -1.75 11.48
CA GLN A 43 5.91 -0.78 11.14
C GLN A 43 7.19 -1.48 10.70
N LEU A 44 7.90 -0.89 9.76
CA LEU A 44 9.25 -1.27 9.36
C LEU A 44 10.14 -0.01 9.36
N LEU A 45 11.28 -0.07 10.04
CA LEU A 45 12.18 1.08 10.22
C LEU A 45 11.46 2.33 10.79
N GLY A 46 10.49 2.13 11.67
CA GLY A 46 9.70 3.21 12.28
C GLY A 46 8.64 3.84 11.36
N LEU A 47 8.43 3.30 10.16
CA LEU A 47 7.42 3.79 9.22
C LEU A 47 6.30 2.77 9.08
N SER A 48 5.05 3.24 9.19
CA SER A 48 3.86 2.43 8.91
C SER A 48 3.75 2.08 7.41
N LYS A 49 2.95 1.07 7.08
CA LYS A 49 2.66 0.74 5.67
C LYS A 49 2.18 1.95 4.88
N GLN A 50 1.30 2.76 5.46
CA GLN A 50 0.80 3.99 4.82
C GLN A 50 1.93 5.01 4.55
N ALA A 51 2.85 5.16 5.51
CA ALA A 51 4.01 6.05 5.33
C ALA A 51 4.91 5.56 4.18
N TRP A 52 5.16 4.25 4.07
CA TRP A 52 5.89 3.65 2.95
C TRP A 52 5.18 3.86 1.61
N GLN A 53 3.86 3.73 1.55
CA GLN A 53 3.06 4.03 0.35
C GLN A 53 3.18 5.50 -0.06
N ASN A 54 3.12 6.41 0.91
CA ASN A 54 3.29 7.85 0.66
C ASN A 54 4.69 8.16 0.12
N GLN A 55 5.75 7.58 0.70
CA GLN A 55 7.12 7.71 0.21
C GLN A 55 7.24 7.19 -1.22
N HIS A 56 6.74 5.97 -1.49
CA HIS A 56 6.76 5.38 -2.83
C HIS A 56 6.06 6.28 -3.85
N THR A 57 4.89 6.81 -3.52
CA THR A 57 4.12 7.69 -4.41
C THR A 57 4.87 8.99 -4.71
N ILE A 58 5.36 9.68 -3.69
CA ILE A 58 6.04 10.98 -3.87
C ILE A 58 7.34 10.80 -4.65
N PHE A 59 8.15 9.77 -4.33
CA PHE A 59 9.36 9.51 -5.09
C PHE A 59 9.10 9.01 -6.51
N SER A 60 7.97 8.35 -6.79
CA SER A 60 7.53 8.02 -8.15
C SER A 60 7.29 9.28 -8.98
N PHE A 61 6.54 10.25 -8.45
CA PHE A 61 6.31 11.53 -9.14
C PHE A 61 7.61 12.32 -9.30
N THR A 62 8.46 12.35 -8.29
CA THR A 62 9.76 13.01 -8.34
C THR A 62 10.64 12.39 -9.43
N PHE A 63 10.72 11.06 -9.48
CA PHE A 63 11.46 10.33 -10.51
C PHE A 63 10.92 10.61 -11.92
N ALA A 64 9.59 10.57 -12.09
CA ALA A 64 8.95 10.86 -13.37
C ALA A 64 9.24 12.29 -13.84
N LEU A 65 9.11 13.29 -12.96
CA LEU A 65 9.39 14.67 -13.27
C LEU A 65 10.86 14.89 -13.66
N LEU A 66 11.79 14.36 -12.86
CA LEU A 66 13.22 14.47 -13.15
C LEU A 66 13.60 13.70 -14.43
N SER A 67 12.93 12.56 -14.73
CA SER A 67 13.14 11.81 -15.98
C SER A 67 12.72 12.63 -17.20
N ILE A 68 11.60 13.34 -17.13
CA ILE A 68 11.15 14.26 -18.17
C ILE A 68 12.19 15.38 -18.38
N PHE A 69 12.66 16.03 -17.31
CA PHE A 69 13.70 17.04 -17.41
C PHE A 69 15.02 16.47 -17.95
N HIS A 70 15.42 15.28 -17.51
CA HIS A 70 16.61 14.61 -18.02
C HIS A 70 16.51 14.33 -19.51
N LEU A 71 15.37 13.83 -19.97
CA LEU A 71 15.15 13.55 -21.37
C LEU A 71 15.13 14.83 -22.23
N PHE A 72 14.29 15.80 -21.89
CA PHE A 72 14.05 16.98 -22.73
C PHE A 72 15.13 18.03 -22.63
N SER A 73 15.70 18.24 -21.43
CA SER A 73 16.74 19.30 -21.26
C SER A 73 18.16 18.82 -21.48
N ILE A 74 18.45 17.53 -21.22
CA ILE A 74 19.82 17.01 -21.27
C ILE A 74 20.03 16.13 -22.50
N ASN A 75 19.13 15.20 -22.79
CA ASN A 75 19.33 14.10 -23.74
C ASN A 75 18.44 14.16 -24.98
N TRP A 76 17.69 15.26 -25.21
CA TRP A 76 16.72 15.34 -26.31
C TRP A 76 17.36 15.06 -27.69
N LYS A 77 18.52 15.64 -27.94
CA LYS A 77 19.23 15.45 -29.23
C LYS A 77 19.66 13.99 -29.45
N ALA A 78 20.14 13.34 -28.40
CA ALA A 78 20.51 11.92 -28.44
C ALA A 78 19.28 11.04 -28.64
N PHE A 79 18.23 11.25 -27.84
CA PHE A 79 16.98 10.52 -27.96
C PHE A 79 16.35 10.60 -29.36
N TRP A 80 16.28 11.84 -29.92
CA TRP A 80 15.75 12.06 -31.25
C TRP A 80 16.55 11.37 -32.34
N SER A 81 17.88 11.33 -32.19
CA SER A 81 18.78 10.66 -33.14
C SER A 81 18.59 9.14 -33.21
N TYR A 82 18.01 8.53 -32.18
CA TYR A 82 17.65 7.10 -32.19
C TYR A 82 16.37 6.85 -32.98
N ILE A 83 15.43 7.80 -32.93
CA ILE A 83 14.14 7.68 -33.61
C ILE A 83 14.25 8.07 -35.08
N ALA A 84 14.84 9.25 -35.39
CA ALA A 84 14.95 9.79 -36.75
C ALA A 84 16.35 9.58 -37.34
N ALA A 85 16.41 8.91 -38.49
CA ALA A 85 17.66 8.81 -39.26
C ALA A 85 18.01 10.15 -39.88
N LYS A 86 19.31 10.50 -39.91
CA LYS A 86 19.80 11.77 -40.48
C LYS A 86 20.00 11.71 -42.01
N THR A 87 20.21 10.53 -42.56
CA THR A 87 20.69 10.33 -43.95
C THR A 87 19.69 9.63 -44.87
N HIS A 88 18.61 9.09 -44.32
CA HIS A 88 17.54 8.42 -45.10
C HIS A 88 16.18 8.55 -44.40
N ALA A 89 15.10 8.41 -45.13
CA ALA A 89 13.77 8.34 -44.55
C ALA A 89 13.64 7.03 -43.74
N GLY A 90 13.31 7.14 -42.45
CA GLY A 90 13.11 5.98 -41.58
C GLY A 90 13.65 6.16 -40.15
N LEU A 91 13.65 5.06 -39.40
CA LEU A 91 14.12 5.04 -38.03
C LEU A 91 15.65 5.05 -37.96
N GLY A 92 16.19 5.80 -37.00
CA GLY A 92 17.65 5.88 -36.78
C GLY A 92 18.21 4.58 -36.20
N LYS A 93 17.46 3.92 -35.35
CA LYS A 93 17.83 2.68 -34.65
C LYS A 93 16.66 1.68 -34.65
N PRO A 94 16.27 1.14 -35.82
CA PRO A 94 15.06 0.34 -35.94
C PRO A 94 15.10 -0.95 -35.09
N PHE A 95 16.24 -1.64 -35.05
CA PHE A 95 16.38 -2.89 -34.33
C PHE A 95 16.17 -2.69 -32.82
N GLU A 96 16.82 -1.66 -32.25
CA GLU A 96 16.68 -1.34 -30.83
C GLU A 96 15.27 -0.89 -30.45
N ILE A 97 14.61 -0.11 -31.34
CA ILE A 97 13.23 0.33 -31.13
C ILE A 97 12.28 -0.85 -31.15
N PHE A 98 12.37 -1.74 -32.15
CA PHE A 98 11.52 -2.93 -32.22
C PHE A 98 11.78 -3.88 -31.07
N SER A 99 13.04 -4.06 -30.66
CA SER A 99 13.40 -4.92 -29.52
C SER A 99 12.80 -4.43 -28.21
N ILE A 100 12.86 -3.12 -27.90
CA ILE A 100 12.27 -2.59 -26.67
C ILE A 100 10.75 -2.62 -26.70
N LEU A 101 10.12 -2.38 -27.86
CA LEU A 101 8.66 -2.50 -28.00
C LEU A 101 8.21 -3.95 -27.84
N LEU A 102 8.92 -4.91 -28.43
CA LEU A 102 8.64 -6.33 -28.26
C LEU A 102 8.79 -6.75 -26.80
N LEU A 103 9.83 -6.30 -26.14
CA LEU A 103 10.05 -6.56 -24.72
C LEU A 103 8.94 -5.94 -23.85
N ALA A 104 8.54 -4.70 -24.12
CA ALA A 104 7.44 -4.05 -23.41
C ALA A 104 6.10 -4.79 -23.62
N MET A 105 5.82 -5.25 -24.85
CA MET A 105 4.66 -6.11 -25.14
C MET A 105 4.73 -7.43 -24.39
N PHE A 106 5.89 -8.09 -24.38
CA PHE A 106 6.10 -9.35 -23.66
C PHE A 106 5.81 -9.21 -22.17
N PHE A 107 6.35 -8.17 -21.51
CA PHE A 107 6.06 -7.88 -20.10
C PHE A 107 4.57 -7.52 -19.89
N GLY A 108 4.02 -6.64 -20.72
CA GLY A 108 2.64 -6.18 -20.59
C GLY A 108 1.63 -7.31 -20.78
N ILE A 109 1.75 -8.05 -21.89
CA ILE A 109 0.85 -9.17 -22.20
C ILE A 109 1.07 -10.32 -21.22
N GLY A 110 2.32 -10.66 -20.92
CA GLY A 110 2.66 -11.74 -19.99
C GLY A 110 2.10 -11.52 -18.59
N THR A 111 2.17 -10.28 -18.10
CA THR A 111 1.57 -9.88 -16.81
C THR A 111 0.04 -9.90 -16.89
N PHE A 112 -0.55 -9.33 -17.95
CA PHE A 112 -2.00 -9.29 -18.13
C PHE A 112 -2.61 -10.70 -18.22
N MET A 113 -1.97 -11.60 -18.97
CA MET A 113 -2.42 -13.00 -19.14
C MET A 113 -1.96 -13.91 -18.00
N GLN A 114 -1.26 -13.39 -17.00
CA GLN A 114 -0.73 -14.16 -15.87
C GLN A 114 0.11 -15.38 -16.29
N ILE A 115 0.91 -15.23 -17.34
CA ILE A 115 1.79 -16.28 -17.85
C ILE A 115 3.07 -16.36 -17.00
N GLN A 116 3.63 -17.56 -16.86
CA GLN A 116 4.95 -17.75 -16.23
C GLN A 116 6.04 -17.06 -17.08
N PRO A 117 7.04 -16.37 -16.43
CA PRO A 117 7.32 -16.31 -14.99
C PRO A 117 6.59 -15.18 -14.24
N PHE A 118 5.78 -14.36 -14.91
CA PHE A 118 5.17 -13.15 -14.31
C PHE A 118 4.19 -13.50 -13.19
N SER A 119 3.33 -14.51 -13.40
CA SER A 119 2.41 -14.97 -12.37
C SER A 119 3.16 -15.45 -11.12
N ALA A 120 4.27 -16.17 -11.26
CA ALA A 120 5.05 -16.65 -10.13
C ALA A 120 5.53 -15.50 -9.22
N VAL A 121 5.99 -14.38 -9.82
CA VAL A 121 6.42 -13.20 -9.03
C VAL A 121 5.23 -12.60 -8.29
N ILE A 122 4.08 -12.45 -8.95
CA ILE A 122 2.87 -11.90 -8.34
C ILE A 122 2.36 -12.80 -7.21
N ASP A 123 2.26 -14.11 -7.48
CA ASP A 123 1.76 -15.09 -6.52
C ASP A 123 2.69 -15.24 -5.31
N PHE A 124 4.00 -15.15 -5.52
CA PHE A 124 4.97 -15.13 -4.44
C PHE A 124 4.79 -13.91 -3.52
N GLY A 125 4.64 -12.71 -4.08
CA GLY A 125 4.36 -11.51 -3.30
C GLY A 125 3.04 -11.60 -2.54
N LYS A 126 2.01 -12.17 -3.18
CA LYS A 126 0.72 -12.41 -2.55
C LYS A 126 0.85 -13.41 -1.38
N SER A 127 1.54 -14.53 -1.58
CA SER A 127 1.75 -15.53 -0.53
C SER A 127 2.53 -14.96 0.67
N LEU A 128 3.54 -14.12 0.43
CA LEU A 128 4.25 -13.41 1.49
C LEU A 128 3.33 -12.45 2.25
N SER A 129 2.53 -11.67 1.52
CA SER A 129 1.58 -10.74 2.15
C SER A 129 0.52 -11.50 2.97
N GLU A 130 0.00 -12.61 2.45
CA GLU A 130 -1.00 -13.45 3.13
C GLU A 130 -0.43 -14.23 4.32
N SER A 131 0.89 -14.49 4.35
CA SER A 131 1.53 -15.15 5.50
C SER A 131 1.43 -14.36 6.82
N TRP A 132 1.12 -13.07 6.74
CA TRP A 132 0.84 -12.23 7.89
C TRP A 132 -0.60 -12.37 8.42
N GLU A 133 -1.48 -13.08 7.69
CA GLU A 133 -2.90 -13.23 8.03
C GLU A 133 -3.12 -14.41 8.99
N GLU A 134 -2.53 -14.34 10.19
CA GLU A 134 -2.92 -15.23 11.27
C GLU A 134 -4.34 -14.90 11.76
N PRO A 135 -5.12 -15.91 12.25
CA PRO A 135 -6.48 -15.66 12.76
C PRO A 135 -6.55 -14.57 13.82
N GLN A 136 -5.51 -14.45 14.64
CA GLN A 136 -5.41 -13.45 15.70
C GLN A 136 -5.04 -12.05 15.18
N SER A 137 -4.41 -11.94 14.02
CA SER A 137 -4.00 -10.67 13.42
C SER A 137 -5.07 -10.04 12.53
N GLN A 138 -6.24 -10.66 12.40
CA GLN A 138 -7.34 -10.13 11.62
C GLN A 138 -8.35 -9.37 12.49
N PRO A 139 -8.83 -8.19 12.05
CA PRO A 139 -9.91 -7.52 12.75
C PRO A 139 -11.20 -8.34 12.68
N PRO A 140 -12.07 -8.29 13.70
CA PRO A 140 -13.34 -9.03 13.74
C PRO A 140 -14.26 -8.76 12.54
N ILE A 141 -14.29 -7.52 12.11
CA ILE A 141 -14.91 -7.09 10.84
C ILE A 141 -13.98 -6.11 10.11
N PRO A 142 -14.17 -5.91 8.80
CA PRO A 142 -13.39 -4.92 8.06
C PRO A 142 -13.46 -3.54 8.70
N HIS A 143 -12.30 -2.91 8.88
CA HIS A 143 -12.16 -1.55 9.42
C HIS A 143 -12.52 -1.36 10.91
N THR A 144 -12.49 -2.41 11.73
CA THR A 144 -12.70 -2.29 13.19
C THR A 144 -11.75 -1.27 13.83
N GLU A 145 -10.54 -1.09 13.29
CA GLU A 145 -9.58 -0.11 13.76
C GLU A 145 -10.06 1.35 13.68
N ARG A 146 -11.08 1.60 12.84
CA ARG A 146 -11.68 2.93 12.66
C ARG A 146 -12.93 3.14 13.50
N MET A 147 -13.43 2.10 14.14
CA MET A 147 -14.61 2.19 14.98
C MET A 147 -14.29 2.91 16.29
N THR A 148 -15.26 3.71 16.73
CA THR A 148 -15.26 4.38 18.03
C THR A 148 -15.77 3.44 19.11
N LEU A 149 -15.56 3.78 20.40
CA LEU A 149 -16.12 2.99 21.51
C LEU A 149 -17.65 2.94 21.48
N LYS A 150 -18.30 4.00 20.96
CA LYS A 150 -19.76 4.02 20.76
C LYS A 150 -20.19 2.96 19.75
N GLU A 151 -19.55 2.95 18.57
CA GLU A 151 -19.86 1.98 17.51
C GLU A 151 -19.54 0.55 17.93
N ILE A 152 -18.48 0.34 18.71
CA ILE A 152 -18.13 -0.97 19.29
C ILE A 152 -19.22 -1.42 20.28
N SER A 153 -19.66 -0.53 21.17
CA SER A 153 -20.75 -0.79 22.10
C SER A 153 -22.02 -1.22 21.38
N ASP A 154 -22.40 -0.47 20.34
CA ASP A 154 -23.63 -0.71 19.59
C ASP A 154 -23.59 -2.02 18.76
N GLN A 155 -22.43 -2.37 18.21
CA GLN A 155 -22.33 -3.51 17.27
C GLN A 155 -21.87 -4.81 17.91
N PHE A 156 -21.04 -4.78 18.96
CA PHE A 156 -20.41 -5.98 19.52
C PHE A 156 -20.72 -6.22 20.99
N ALA A 157 -20.89 -5.15 21.77
CA ALA A 157 -21.00 -5.23 23.21
C ALA A 157 -22.47 -5.25 23.64
N SER A 158 -23.21 -6.31 23.32
CA SER A 158 -24.63 -6.46 23.67
C SER A 158 -24.89 -6.14 25.15
N GLY A 159 -25.32 -4.90 25.43
CA GLY A 159 -25.68 -4.43 26.76
C GLY A 159 -24.59 -3.70 27.56
N GLU A 160 -23.38 -3.53 27.03
CA GLU A 160 -22.34 -2.70 27.68
C GLU A 160 -22.35 -1.29 27.10
N SER A 161 -22.37 -0.28 27.99
CA SER A 161 -22.31 1.12 27.55
C SER A 161 -20.90 1.52 27.10
N PRO A 162 -20.76 2.54 26.25
CA PRO A 162 -19.46 3.07 25.87
C PRO A 162 -18.59 3.50 27.05
N GLU A 163 -19.22 4.00 28.12
CA GLU A 163 -18.55 4.40 29.37
C GLU A 163 -18.00 3.18 30.12
N SER A 164 -18.70 2.05 30.11
CA SER A 164 -18.22 0.79 30.66
C SER A 164 -16.98 0.30 29.93
N LEU A 165 -16.99 0.33 28.59
CA LEU A 165 -15.86 -0.03 27.74
C LEU A 165 -14.65 0.88 28.01
N ARG A 166 -14.88 2.19 28.13
CA ARG A 166 -13.86 3.13 28.55
C ARG A 166 -13.26 2.76 29.91
N GLY A 167 -14.12 2.45 30.90
CA GLY A 167 -13.67 2.06 32.24
C GLY A 167 -12.84 0.78 32.25
N LYS A 168 -13.11 -0.20 31.36
CA LYS A 168 -12.27 -1.39 31.17
C LYS A 168 -10.86 -0.99 30.70
N LEU A 169 -10.77 -0.18 29.66
CA LEU A 169 -9.49 0.29 29.12
C LEU A 169 -8.67 1.09 30.12
N GLU A 170 -9.32 2.00 30.86
CA GLU A 170 -8.66 2.81 31.91
C GLU A 170 -8.11 1.94 33.06
N LYS A 171 -8.79 0.85 33.45
CA LYS A 171 -8.28 -0.11 34.44
C LYS A 171 -7.00 -0.82 33.97
N GLU A 172 -6.88 -1.06 32.67
CA GLU A 172 -5.70 -1.66 32.05
C GLU A 172 -4.61 -0.62 31.69
N GLY A 173 -4.78 0.63 32.15
CA GLY A 173 -3.80 1.70 31.96
C GLY A 173 -3.89 2.38 30.59
N ILE A 174 -4.91 2.10 29.78
CA ILE A 174 -5.14 2.75 28.48
C ILE A 174 -5.93 4.04 28.69
N ARG A 175 -5.32 5.15 28.34
CA ARG A 175 -5.96 6.48 28.40
C ARG A 175 -6.93 6.67 27.24
N VAL A 176 -8.17 7.03 27.54
CA VAL A 176 -9.21 7.34 26.57
C VAL A 176 -9.68 8.78 26.77
N THR A 177 -9.42 9.63 25.80
CA THR A 177 -9.73 11.06 25.86
C THR A 177 -11.20 11.36 25.51
N SER A 178 -11.78 10.61 24.58
CA SER A 178 -13.17 10.75 24.13
C SER A 178 -13.74 9.42 23.70
N LEU A 179 -15.05 9.24 23.88
CA LEU A 179 -15.78 8.06 23.37
C LEU A 179 -15.91 8.04 21.83
N ASP A 180 -15.64 9.17 21.19
CA ASP A 180 -15.62 9.31 19.72
C ASP A 180 -14.22 9.03 19.13
N GLN A 181 -13.22 8.69 19.96
CA GLN A 181 -11.94 8.23 19.44
C GLN A 181 -12.06 6.84 18.84
N THR A 182 -11.40 6.65 17.69
CA THR A 182 -11.28 5.33 17.06
C THR A 182 -10.30 4.44 17.82
N LEU A 183 -10.45 3.12 17.73
CA LEU A 183 -9.50 2.18 18.34
C LEU A 183 -8.06 2.46 17.91
N LYS A 184 -7.85 2.83 16.65
CA LYS A 184 -6.54 3.20 16.12
C LYS A 184 -5.96 4.42 16.83
N ASN A 185 -6.76 5.47 17.05
CA ASN A 185 -6.31 6.68 17.73
C ASN A 185 -6.00 6.40 19.21
N ILE A 186 -6.87 5.63 19.89
CA ILE A 186 -6.64 5.19 21.26
C ILE A 186 -5.31 4.40 21.34
N GLY A 187 -5.11 3.45 20.43
CA GLY A 187 -3.87 2.68 20.36
C GLY A 187 -2.65 3.57 20.16
N SER A 188 -2.67 4.45 19.16
CA SER A 188 -1.54 5.35 18.85
C SER A 188 -1.18 6.27 20.01
N GLU A 189 -2.16 6.82 20.73
CA GLU A 189 -1.94 7.69 21.90
C GLU A 189 -1.35 6.94 23.10
N ASN A 190 -1.55 5.62 23.15
CA ASN A 190 -1.06 4.75 24.23
C ASN A 190 0.12 3.86 23.82
N ASN A 191 0.77 4.12 22.68
CA ASN A 191 1.88 3.33 22.12
C ASN A 191 1.53 1.83 21.99
N THR A 192 0.32 1.52 21.58
CA THR A 192 -0.15 0.17 21.34
C THR A 192 -0.96 0.06 20.03
N SER A 193 -1.36 -1.15 19.65
CA SER A 193 -2.15 -1.37 18.45
C SER A 193 -3.65 -1.31 18.70
N ALA A 194 -4.46 -1.08 17.64
CA ALA A 194 -5.91 -1.19 17.70
C ALA A 194 -6.35 -2.60 18.09
N GLN A 195 -5.62 -3.62 17.66
CA GLN A 195 -5.80 -5.02 18.08
C GLN A 195 -5.74 -5.14 19.59
N LYS A 196 -4.67 -4.63 20.20
CA LYS A 196 -4.49 -4.74 21.66
C LYS A 196 -5.55 -3.99 22.43
N VAL A 197 -5.94 -2.80 21.96
CA VAL A 197 -7.07 -2.05 22.57
C VAL A 197 -8.36 -2.88 22.52
N TYR A 198 -8.65 -3.52 21.37
CA TYR A 198 -9.85 -4.37 21.23
C TYR A 198 -9.78 -5.61 22.13
N GLU A 199 -8.65 -6.29 22.21
CA GLU A 199 -8.46 -7.45 23.09
C GLU A 199 -8.74 -7.10 24.58
N LEU A 200 -8.32 -5.90 25.03
CA LEU A 200 -8.56 -5.45 26.41
C LEU A 200 -10.02 -5.11 26.72
N LEU A 201 -10.86 -4.92 25.71
CA LEU A 201 -12.29 -4.75 25.90
C LEU A 201 -12.99 -6.06 26.32
N ASP A 202 -12.35 -7.21 26.07
CA ASP A 202 -12.89 -8.56 26.37
C ASP A 202 -14.31 -8.76 25.83
N ILE A 203 -14.46 -8.40 24.54
CA ILE A 203 -15.74 -8.51 23.83
C ILE A 203 -15.67 -9.70 22.89
N ALA A 204 -16.69 -10.55 22.92
CA ALA A 204 -16.82 -11.65 21.97
C ALA A 204 -16.88 -11.12 20.52
N PRO A 205 -16.12 -11.69 19.58
CA PRO A 205 -16.27 -11.30 18.19
C PRO A 205 -17.70 -11.53 17.72
N PRO A 206 -18.23 -10.70 16.83
CA PRO A 206 -19.58 -10.88 16.30
C PRO A 206 -19.69 -12.28 15.72
N SER A 207 -20.76 -12.99 16.04
CA SER A 207 -21.05 -14.26 15.40
C SER A 207 -21.07 -14.02 13.89
N GLN A 208 -20.11 -14.57 13.17
CA GLN A 208 -20.13 -14.57 11.70
C GLN A 208 -21.31 -15.43 11.26
N ASN A 209 -22.49 -14.83 11.27
CA ASN A 209 -23.62 -15.39 10.57
C ASN A 209 -23.41 -15.01 9.10
N PRO A 210 -23.02 -15.93 8.20
CA PRO A 210 -22.92 -15.61 6.79
C PRO A 210 -24.35 -15.29 6.36
N GLY A 211 -24.62 -13.99 6.20
CA GLY A 211 -25.91 -13.48 5.80
C GLY A 211 -26.44 -14.31 4.64
N ARG A 212 -27.51 -15.06 4.89
CA ARG A 212 -28.33 -15.69 3.87
C ARG A 212 -28.71 -14.63 2.84
N GLY A 213 -27.94 -14.53 1.78
CA GLY A 213 -28.36 -13.94 0.54
C GLY A 213 -29.49 -14.79 -0.01
N ASN A 214 -30.71 -14.50 0.41
CA ASN A 214 -31.93 -15.05 -0.17
C ASN A 214 -32.12 -14.48 -1.57
N GLY A 215 -31.34 -15.00 -2.53
CA GLY A 215 -31.64 -14.92 -3.95
C GLY A 215 -32.79 -15.88 -4.25
N GLN A 216 -34.01 -15.57 -3.80
CA GLN A 216 -35.19 -16.22 -4.37
C GLN A 216 -35.35 -15.75 -5.81
N GLY A 217 -34.80 -16.53 -6.73
CA GLY A 217 -35.19 -16.51 -8.15
C GLY A 217 -36.73 -16.75 -8.23
N ARG A 218 -37.47 -15.68 -8.48
CA ARG A 218 -38.84 -15.80 -8.93
C ARG A 218 -38.83 -16.33 -10.35
N ASN A 219 -38.98 -17.65 -10.49
CA ASN A 219 -39.56 -18.24 -11.68
C ASN A 219 -41.02 -17.76 -11.75
N ARG A 220 -41.38 -17.04 -12.78
CA ARG A 220 -42.77 -16.86 -13.22
C ARG A 220 -42.96 -17.58 -14.55
N PRO A 221 -44.13 -18.21 -14.72
CA PRO A 221 -44.49 -19.06 -15.84
C PRO A 221 -44.56 -18.32 -17.20
#